data_3ff211da79e3e3a6b764ea0518a6f24c
#
_entry.id   3ff211da79e3e3a6b764ea0518a6f24c
#
_cell.length_a   1.000
_cell.length_b   1.000
_cell.length_c   1.000
_cell.angle_alpha   90.00
_cell.angle_beta   90.00
_cell.angle_gamma   90.00
#
_symmetry.space_group_name_H-M   'P 1'
#
loop_
_entity.id
_entity.type
_entity.pdbx_description
1 polymer ?
#
loop_
_entity_poly.entity_id
_entity_poly.type
_entity_poly.pdbx_seq_one_letter_code
_entity_poly.pdbx_strand_id
1 'polypeptide(L)'
;MSVDHYENFPVASLLCPPALRPAVRAIYHFARTADDIADEGDAPPVVRLAHLNDYRRALHAIELGKAYDDPGLAPLFDRLARAIRQFGLPVGLFRDLLDAFSQDVGKTRYADFAELSDYCRRSANPVGRLLLCLYNAETPDNLRRSDWICTSLQLINFWQDVAVDMQKGRIYLP
;
A
#
# COMPACT_ATOMS: atom_id res chain seq x y z
N MET A 1 19.91 -8.92 9.88
CA MET A 1 20.22 -9.38 8.52
C MET A 1 19.09 -8.88 7.66
N SER A 2 19.39 -7.97 6.74
CA SER A 2 18.41 -7.46 5.78
C SER A 2 18.02 -8.63 4.89
N VAL A 3 16.78 -9.08 4.99
CA VAL A 3 16.19 -9.96 3.98
C VAL A 3 15.94 -9.03 2.80
N ASP A 4 16.68 -9.24 1.69
CA ASP A 4 16.39 -8.58 0.42
C ASP A 4 15.02 -9.10 -0.03
N HIS A 5 13.96 -8.35 0.29
CA HIS A 5 12.64 -8.64 -0.24
C HIS A 5 12.68 -8.42 -1.76
N TYR A 6 12.44 -9.51 -2.49
CA TYR A 6 12.28 -9.46 -3.94
C TYR A 6 11.03 -8.65 -4.27
N GLU A 7 11.23 -7.44 -4.71
CA GLU A 7 10.15 -6.55 -5.12
C GLU A 7 9.77 -6.85 -6.56
N ASN A 8 8.50 -7.11 -6.82
CA ASN A 8 7.99 -7.43 -8.16
C ASN A 8 8.07 -6.25 -9.16
N PHE A 9 8.41 -5.04 -8.69
CA PHE A 9 8.77 -3.94 -9.57
C PHE A 9 9.87 -3.07 -8.94
N PRO A 10 10.80 -2.55 -9.75
CA PRO A 10 11.90 -1.73 -9.26
C PRO A 10 11.39 -0.35 -8.85
N VAL A 11 11.21 -0.14 -7.54
CA VAL A 11 10.72 1.11 -6.90
C VAL A 11 11.53 2.35 -7.29
N ALA A 12 12.75 2.16 -7.72
CA ALA A 12 13.64 3.22 -8.17
C ALA A 12 14.23 2.93 -9.56
N SER A 13 13.40 2.38 -10.47
CA SER A 13 13.82 2.10 -11.84
C SER A 13 14.49 3.31 -12.48
N LEU A 14 15.58 3.08 -13.22
CA LEU A 14 16.19 4.09 -14.07
C LEU A 14 15.22 4.64 -15.11
N LEU A 15 14.17 3.86 -15.45
CA LEU A 15 13.10 4.26 -16.37
C LEU A 15 12.12 5.28 -15.75
N CYS A 16 12.07 5.40 -14.41
CA CYS A 16 11.26 6.42 -13.75
C CYS A 16 11.91 7.81 -13.93
N PRO A 17 11.17 8.81 -14.47
CA PRO A 17 11.67 10.17 -14.60
C PRO A 17 12.22 10.71 -13.28
N PRO A 18 13.40 11.34 -13.25
CA PRO A 18 14.01 11.82 -12.01
C PRO A 18 13.09 12.71 -11.15
N ALA A 19 12.24 13.51 -11.79
CA ALA A 19 11.28 14.39 -11.10
C ALA A 19 10.21 13.63 -10.30
N LEU A 20 9.85 12.41 -10.71
CA LEU A 20 8.82 11.58 -10.06
C LEU A 20 9.39 10.67 -8.96
N ARG A 21 10.69 10.37 -8.99
CA ARG A 21 11.33 9.43 -8.06
C ARG A 21 11.09 9.74 -6.58
N PRO A 22 11.14 11.01 -6.12
CA PRO A 22 10.86 11.33 -4.71
C PRO A 22 9.43 10.95 -4.31
N ALA A 23 8.44 11.21 -5.18
CA ALA A 23 7.04 10.86 -4.92
C ALA A 23 6.82 9.34 -4.94
N VAL A 24 7.39 8.62 -5.92
CA VAL A 24 7.35 7.15 -5.98
C VAL A 24 7.93 6.55 -4.69
N ARG A 25 9.08 7.05 -4.22
CA ARG A 25 9.68 6.59 -2.96
C ARG A 25 8.81 6.89 -1.75
N ALA A 26 8.14 8.05 -1.71
CA ALA A 26 7.25 8.39 -0.59
C ALA A 26 6.03 7.46 -0.54
N ILE A 27 5.41 7.16 -1.70
CA ILE A 27 4.31 6.20 -1.81
C ILE A 27 4.76 4.80 -1.37
N TYR A 28 5.91 4.35 -1.89
CA TYR A 28 6.46 3.04 -1.54
C TYR A 28 6.75 2.92 -0.04
N HIS A 29 7.44 3.89 0.56
CA HIS A 29 7.75 3.84 1.99
C HIS A 29 6.50 3.83 2.85
N PHE A 30 5.46 4.58 2.46
CA PHE A 30 4.17 4.53 3.16
C PHE A 30 3.56 3.14 3.09
N ALA A 31 3.43 2.58 1.88
CA ALA A 31 2.83 1.27 1.68
C ALA A 31 3.62 0.17 2.41
N ARG A 32 4.94 0.14 2.21
CA ARG A 32 5.80 -0.88 2.81
C ARG A 32 5.80 -0.85 4.33
N THR A 33 5.97 0.34 4.95
CA THR A 33 5.97 0.43 6.41
C THR A 33 4.61 0.14 7.03
N ALA A 34 3.50 0.44 6.35
CA ALA A 34 2.17 0.07 6.80
C ALA A 34 1.91 -1.44 6.66
N ASP A 35 2.41 -2.06 5.60
CA ASP A 35 2.39 -3.51 5.38
C ASP A 35 3.21 -4.24 6.47
N ASP A 36 4.44 -3.79 6.73
CA ASP A 36 5.30 -4.33 7.80
C ASP A 36 4.62 -4.27 9.18
N ILE A 37 3.89 -3.20 9.49
CA ILE A 37 3.08 -3.10 10.72
C ILE A 37 2.03 -4.21 10.79
N ALA A 38 1.39 -4.52 9.67
CA ALA A 38 0.34 -5.54 9.61
C ALA A 38 0.89 -6.97 9.68
N ASP A 39 2.05 -7.22 9.06
CA ASP A 39 2.51 -8.57 8.74
C ASP A 39 3.76 -9.03 9.51
N GLU A 40 4.63 -8.12 9.95
CA GLU A 40 5.92 -8.47 10.54
C GLU A 40 5.99 -8.29 12.06
N GLY A 41 6.90 -9.06 12.70
CA GLY A 41 7.17 -9.02 14.13
C GLY A 41 6.10 -9.71 14.99
N ASP A 42 6.26 -9.62 16.32
CA ASP A 42 5.44 -10.35 17.30
C ASP A 42 4.40 -9.48 18.01
N ALA A 43 4.13 -8.26 17.51
CA ALA A 43 3.18 -7.36 18.13
C ALA A 43 1.74 -7.92 18.10
N PRO A 44 0.98 -7.85 19.21
CA PRO A 44 -0.41 -8.29 19.23
C PRO A 44 -1.27 -7.53 18.20
N PRO A 45 -2.35 -8.14 17.66
CA PRO A 45 -3.23 -7.51 16.68
C PRO A 45 -3.75 -6.13 17.09
N VAL A 46 -4.10 -5.95 18.36
CA VAL A 46 -4.58 -4.66 18.88
C VAL A 46 -3.53 -3.55 18.75
N VAL A 47 -2.26 -3.87 18.95
CA VAL A 47 -1.14 -2.91 18.83
C VAL A 47 -0.91 -2.56 17.35
N ARG A 48 -0.93 -3.56 16.46
CA ARG A 48 -0.80 -3.36 15.00
C ARG A 48 -1.91 -2.46 14.47
N LEU A 49 -3.16 -2.72 14.84
CA LEU A 49 -4.30 -1.89 14.48
C LEU A 49 -4.21 -0.47 15.03
N ALA A 50 -3.68 -0.30 16.25
CA ALA A 50 -3.44 1.03 16.83
C ALA A 50 -2.42 1.81 15.99
N HIS A 51 -1.30 1.20 15.60
CA HIS A 51 -0.30 1.84 14.74
C HIS A 51 -0.86 2.19 13.34
N LEU A 52 -1.66 1.31 12.72
CA LEU A 52 -2.33 1.62 11.46
C LEU A 52 -3.34 2.76 11.60
N ASN A 53 -3.99 2.91 12.77
CA ASN A 53 -4.83 4.07 13.07
C ASN A 53 -4.03 5.36 13.22
N ASP A 54 -2.79 5.32 13.70
CA ASP A 54 -1.89 6.48 13.70
C ASP A 54 -1.62 6.96 12.28
N TYR A 55 -1.42 6.04 11.34
CA TYR A 55 -1.30 6.35 9.91
C TYR A 55 -2.57 7.02 9.35
N ARG A 56 -3.78 6.53 9.74
CA ARG A 56 -5.04 7.19 9.34
C ARG A 56 -5.16 8.60 9.90
N ARG A 57 -4.75 8.81 11.16
CA ARG A 57 -4.73 10.17 11.77
C ARG A 57 -3.78 11.10 11.03
N ALA A 58 -2.59 10.60 10.65
CA ALA A 58 -1.62 11.38 9.89
C ALA A 58 -2.14 11.75 8.50
N LEU A 59 -2.78 10.82 7.77
CA LEU A 59 -3.43 11.11 6.49
C LEU A 59 -4.54 12.16 6.64
N HIS A 60 -5.34 12.07 7.71
CA HIS A 60 -6.38 13.06 7.99
C HIS A 60 -5.80 14.45 8.30
N ALA A 61 -4.69 14.54 9.02
CA ALA A 61 -3.99 15.81 9.26
C ALA A 61 -3.52 16.43 7.94
N ILE A 62 -2.97 15.61 7.01
CA ILE A 62 -2.55 16.08 5.67
C ILE A 62 -3.71 16.67 4.89
N GLU A 63 -4.90 16.03 4.89
CA GLU A 63 -6.10 16.55 4.22
C GLU A 63 -6.56 17.90 4.78
N LEU A 64 -6.42 18.06 6.10
CA LEU A 64 -6.74 19.33 6.77
C LEU A 64 -5.65 20.41 6.60
N GLY A 65 -4.55 20.10 5.89
CA GLY A 65 -3.40 20.99 5.75
C GLY A 65 -2.64 21.23 7.06
N LYS A 66 -2.79 20.31 8.04
CA LYS A 66 -2.14 20.39 9.35
C LYS A 66 -0.88 19.53 9.37
N ALA A 67 0.10 19.91 10.22
CA ALA A 67 1.18 19.03 10.56
C ALA A 67 0.66 17.86 11.44
N TYR A 68 1.28 16.70 11.27
CA TYR A 68 1.07 15.59 12.19
C TYR A 68 2.19 15.60 13.23
N ASP A 69 1.81 15.73 14.48
CA ASP A 69 2.74 15.95 15.59
C ASP A 69 3.12 14.61 16.28
N ASP A 70 3.77 13.75 15.51
CA ASP A 70 4.40 12.53 16.00
C ASP A 70 5.83 12.46 15.44
N PRO A 71 6.87 12.64 16.28
CA PRO A 71 8.26 12.67 15.82
C PRO A 71 8.70 11.37 15.12
N GLY A 72 8.12 10.23 15.48
CA GLY A 72 8.43 8.94 14.87
C GLY A 72 7.90 8.81 13.44
N LEU A 73 6.73 9.36 13.18
CA LEU A 73 6.05 9.28 11.88
C LEU A 73 6.29 10.51 10.99
N ALA A 74 6.67 11.66 11.57
CA ALA A 74 6.86 12.90 10.84
C ALA A 74 7.79 12.77 9.61
N PRO A 75 8.95 12.09 9.65
CA PRO A 75 9.80 11.97 8.46
C PRO A 75 9.17 11.26 7.28
N LEU A 76 8.28 10.29 7.54
CA LEU A 76 7.52 9.58 6.52
C LEU A 76 6.42 10.48 5.95
N PHE A 77 5.57 11.00 6.84
CA PHE A 77 4.38 11.74 6.45
C PHE A 77 4.68 13.12 5.88
N ASP A 78 5.78 13.76 6.23
CA ASP A 78 6.24 15.00 5.61
C ASP A 78 6.60 14.80 4.13
N ARG A 79 7.28 13.69 3.81
CA ARG A 79 7.59 13.34 2.41
C ARG A 79 6.32 13.00 1.64
N LEU A 80 5.43 12.23 2.25
CA LEU A 80 4.16 11.86 1.64
C LEU A 80 3.27 13.09 1.41
N ALA A 81 3.16 13.99 2.39
CA ALA A 81 2.40 15.22 2.28
C ALA A 81 2.91 16.14 1.15
N ARG A 82 4.23 16.22 0.97
CA ARG A 82 4.80 16.94 -0.18
C ARG A 82 4.38 16.31 -1.50
N ALA A 83 4.47 14.98 -1.63
CA ALA A 83 4.06 14.28 -2.84
C ALA A 83 2.55 14.45 -3.11
N ILE A 84 1.71 14.31 -2.09
CA ILE A 84 0.26 14.51 -2.20
C ILE A 84 -0.06 15.91 -2.71
N ARG A 85 0.53 16.96 -2.11
CA ARG A 85 0.29 18.35 -2.53
C ARG A 85 0.84 18.67 -3.91
N GLN A 86 2.04 18.16 -4.23
CA GLN A 86 2.70 18.45 -5.51
C GLN A 86 1.98 17.83 -6.70
N PHE A 87 1.45 16.62 -6.53
CA PHE A 87 0.86 15.84 -7.63
C PHE A 87 -0.65 15.66 -7.50
N GLY A 88 -1.29 16.27 -6.49
CA GLY A 88 -2.74 16.12 -6.29
C GLY A 88 -3.17 14.69 -5.97
N LEU A 89 -2.34 13.89 -5.29
CA LEU A 89 -2.62 12.48 -5.08
C LEU A 89 -3.87 12.29 -4.20
N PRO A 90 -4.83 11.45 -4.62
CA PRO A 90 -6.05 11.19 -3.85
C PRO A 90 -5.73 10.46 -2.54
N VAL A 91 -6.00 11.09 -1.39
CA VAL A 91 -5.76 10.49 -0.06
C VAL A 91 -6.59 9.22 0.17
N GLY A 92 -7.75 9.09 -0.49
CA GLY A 92 -8.58 7.90 -0.45
C GLY A 92 -7.83 6.63 -0.84
N LEU A 93 -6.91 6.70 -1.82
CA LEU A 93 -6.12 5.54 -2.25
C LEU A 93 -5.17 5.03 -1.16
N PHE A 94 -4.63 5.92 -0.34
CA PHE A 94 -3.81 5.53 0.82
C PHE A 94 -4.66 4.93 1.94
N ARG A 95 -5.91 5.37 2.10
CA ARG A 95 -6.86 4.76 3.04
C ARG A 95 -7.25 3.36 2.62
N ASP A 96 -7.49 3.14 1.32
CA ASP A 96 -7.77 1.80 0.78
C ASP A 96 -6.65 0.82 1.13
N LEU A 97 -5.38 1.22 0.99
CA LEU A 97 -4.23 0.42 1.41
C LEU A 97 -4.26 0.11 2.92
N LEU A 98 -4.50 1.11 3.77
CA LEU A 98 -4.59 0.89 5.22
C LEU A 98 -5.76 -0.02 5.62
N ASP A 99 -6.87 0.01 4.86
CA ASP A 99 -8.01 -0.88 5.09
C ASP A 99 -7.66 -2.33 4.73
N ALA A 100 -6.93 -2.54 3.64
CA ALA A 100 -6.41 -3.85 3.28
C ALA A 100 -5.43 -4.38 4.34
N PHE A 101 -4.41 -3.60 4.72
CA PHE A 101 -3.44 -4.00 5.73
C PHE A 101 -4.08 -4.23 7.11
N SER A 102 -5.11 -3.43 7.48
CA SER A 102 -5.86 -3.68 8.72
C SER A 102 -6.64 -4.99 8.67
N GLN A 103 -7.13 -5.39 7.50
CA GLN A 103 -7.77 -6.69 7.28
C GLN A 103 -6.77 -7.83 7.47
N ASP A 104 -5.52 -7.69 6.99
CA ASP A 104 -4.48 -8.71 7.09
C ASP A 104 -4.06 -9.01 8.53
N VAL A 105 -4.25 -8.07 9.45
CA VAL A 105 -3.98 -8.30 10.90
C VAL A 105 -4.82 -9.44 11.47
N GLY A 106 -6.03 -9.67 10.95
CA GLY A 106 -6.94 -10.66 11.53
C GLY A 106 -7.53 -11.67 10.56
N LYS A 107 -7.52 -11.38 9.26
CA LYS A 107 -8.15 -12.23 8.26
C LYS A 107 -7.14 -13.20 7.66
N THR A 108 -7.44 -14.49 7.75
CA THR A 108 -6.55 -15.57 7.27
C THR A 108 -7.14 -16.41 6.15
N ARG A 109 -8.40 -16.19 5.78
CA ARG A 109 -9.12 -16.98 4.76
C ARG A 109 -10.07 -16.09 3.96
N TYR A 110 -10.29 -16.46 2.71
CA TYR A 110 -11.24 -15.84 1.81
C TYR A 110 -12.31 -16.87 1.42
N ALA A 111 -13.57 -16.47 1.45
CA ALA A 111 -14.70 -17.37 1.20
C ALA A 111 -14.84 -17.70 -0.29
N ASP A 112 -14.53 -16.74 -1.16
CA ASP A 112 -14.67 -16.86 -2.61
C ASP A 112 -13.77 -15.86 -3.35
N PHE A 113 -13.77 -15.96 -4.67
CA PHE A 113 -12.97 -15.09 -5.54
C PHE A 113 -13.46 -13.64 -5.52
N ALA A 114 -14.74 -13.38 -5.25
CA ALA A 114 -15.25 -12.00 -5.18
C ALA A 114 -14.68 -11.27 -3.97
N GLU A 115 -14.59 -11.94 -2.82
CA GLU A 115 -13.98 -11.41 -1.61
C GLU A 115 -12.47 -11.18 -1.79
N LEU A 116 -11.76 -12.10 -2.44
CA LEU A 116 -10.35 -11.93 -2.77
C LEU A 116 -10.13 -10.77 -3.75
N SER A 117 -11.01 -10.62 -4.74
CA SER A 117 -10.95 -9.50 -5.69
C SER A 117 -11.19 -8.14 -5.02
N ASP A 118 -12.10 -8.07 -4.04
CA ASP A 118 -12.30 -6.84 -3.23
C ASP A 118 -11.06 -6.51 -2.41
N TYR A 119 -10.38 -7.50 -1.86
CA TYR A 119 -9.09 -7.29 -1.21
C TYR A 119 -8.05 -6.73 -2.19
N CYS A 120 -7.88 -7.32 -3.38
CA CYS A 120 -6.95 -6.83 -4.40
C CYS A 120 -7.27 -5.38 -4.83
N ARG A 121 -8.55 -5.02 -4.91
CA ARG A 121 -9.01 -3.66 -5.21
C ARG A 121 -8.46 -2.63 -4.21
N ARG A 122 -8.27 -3.02 -2.94
CA ARG A 122 -7.77 -2.14 -1.87
C ARG A 122 -6.27 -2.29 -1.60
N SER A 123 -5.69 -3.46 -1.82
CA SER A 123 -4.27 -3.73 -1.53
C SER A 123 -3.34 -3.44 -2.71
N ALA A 124 -3.80 -3.59 -3.95
CA ALA A 124 -2.95 -3.49 -5.14
C ALA A 124 -3.34 -2.34 -6.08
N ASN A 125 -4.63 -2.19 -6.42
CA ASN A 125 -5.09 -1.20 -7.39
C ASN A 125 -4.74 0.24 -7.01
N PRO A 126 -4.75 0.66 -5.74
CA PRO A 126 -4.36 2.01 -5.35
C PRO A 126 -2.94 2.39 -5.79
N VAL A 127 -2.00 1.44 -5.78
CA VAL A 127 -0.61 1.69 -6.21
C VAL A 127 -0.56 2.06 -7.69
N GLY A 128 -1.21 1.30 -8.54
CA GLY A 128 -1.30 1.60 -9.97
C GLY A 128 -1.98 2.93 -10.25
N ARG A 129 -3.07 3.23 -9.56
CA ARG A 129 -3.80 4.50 -9.68
C ARG A 129 -2.95 5.69 -9.24
N LEU A 130 -2.20 5.59 -8.13
CA LEU A 130 -1.26 6.61 -7.68
C LEU A 130 -0.15 6.85 -8.72
N LEU A 131 0.38 5.80 -9.36
CA LEU A 131 1.34 5.95 -10.43
C LEU A 131 0.72 6.67 -11.63
N LEU A 132 -0.50 6.34 -12.06
CA LEU A 132 -1.19 7.06 -13.13
C LEU A 132 -1.34 8.55 -12.80
N CYS A 133 -1.68 8.92 -11.55
CA CYS A 133 -1.72 10.31 -11.10
C CYS A 133 -0.35 11.01 -11.27
N LEU A 134 0.74 10.35 -10.89
CA LEU A 134 2.08 10.94 -11.05
C LEU A 134 2.43 11.23 -12.51
N TYR A 135 1.88 10.45 -13.46
CA TYR A 135 2.12 10.62 -14.89
C TYR A 135 1.03 11.46 -15.59
N ASN A 136 0.05 12.01 -14.86
CA ASN A 136 -1.13 12.68 -15.42
C ASN A 136 -1.85 11.84 -16.48
N ALA A 137 -2.04 10.56 -16.20
CA ALA A 137 -2.55 9.56 -17.14
C ALA A 137 -3.84 8.88 -16.65
N GLU A 138 -4.63 9.53 -15.77
CA GLU A 138 -5.85 8.99 -15.13
C GLU A 138 -7.07 9.06 -16.06
N THR A 139 -6.98 8.52 -17.24
CA THR A 139 -8.16 8.32 -18.07
C THR A 139 -8.98 7.13 -17.56
N PRO A 140 -10.33 7.10 -17.76
CA PRO A 140 -11.14 5.95 -17.35
C PRO A 140 -10.63 4.61 -17.90
N ASP A 141 -10.07 4.61 -19.11
CA ASP A 141 -9.51 3.41 -19.73
C ASP A 141 -8.20 2.98 -19.06
N ASN A 142 -7.30 3.91 -18.79
CA ASN A 142 -6.04 3.62 -18.11
C ASN A 142 -6.28 3.15 -16.67
N LEU A 143 -7.22 3.76 -15.93
CA LEU A 143 -7.58 3.32 -14.59
C LEU A 143 -8.07 1.88 -14.61
N ARG A 144 -8.97 1.53 -15.53
CA ARG A 144 -9.49 0.16 -15.66
C ARG A 144 -8.36 -0.85 -16.00
N ARG A 145 -7.49 -0.50 -16.96
CA ARG A 145 -6.36 -1.38 -17.33
C ARG A 145 -5.35 -1.53 -16.20
N SER A 146 -5.05 -0.45 -15.49
CA SER A 146 -4.17 -0.48 -14.33
C SER A 146 -4.73 -1.38 -13.23
N ASP A 147 -6.03 -1.29 -12.94
CA ASP A 147 -6.69 -2.14 -11.95
C ASP A 147 -6.57 -3.62 -12.32
N TRP A 148 -6.78 -3.98 -13.60
CA TRP A 148 -6.61 -5.36 -14.07
C TRP A 148 -5.17 -5.85 -13.90
N ILE A 149 -4.19 -5.02 -14.26
CA ILE A 149 -2.77 -5.37 -14.12
C ILE A 149 -2.42 -5.56 -12.64
N CYS A 150 -2.78 -4.61 -11.78
CA CYS A 150 -2.47 -4.68 -10.35
C CYS A 150 -3.15 -5.87 -9.68
N THR A 151 -4.43 -6.12 -9.98
CA THR A 151 -5.14 -7.31 -9.47
C THR A 151 -4.47 -8.60 -9.95
N SER A 152 -4.09 -8.69 -11.23
CA SER A 152 -3.43 -9.88 -11.76
C SER A 152 -2.07 -10.13 -11.11
N LEU A 153 -1.28 -9.09 -10.91
CA LEU A 153 0.02 -9.19 -10.22
C LEU A 153 -0.16 -9.65 -8.77
N GLN A 154 -1.16 -9.12 -8.07
CA GLN A 154 -1.45 -9.52 -6.69
C GLN A 154 -1.89 -11.00 -6.60
N LEU A 155 -2.71 -11.47 -7.54
CA LEU A 155 -3.10 -12.88 -7.62
C LEU A 155 -1.89 -13.79 -7.91
N ILE A 156 -0.97 -13.35 -8.78
CA ILE A 156 0.26 -14.08 -9.06
C ILE A 156 1.12 -14.18 -7.80
N ASN A 157 1.24 -13.09 -7.01
CA ASN A 157 1.97 -13.11 -5.75
C ASN A 157 1.40 -14.15 -4.78
N PHE A 158 0.06 -14.19 -4.62
CA PHE A 158 -0.56 -15.22 -3.77
C PHE A 158 -0.27 -16.66 -4.22
N TRP A 159 -0.14 -16.89 -5.53
CA TRP A 159 0.23 -18.22 -6.04
C TRP A 159 1.73 -18.54 -5.81
N GLN A 160 2.59 -17.55 -5.92
CA GLN A 160 4.02 -17.71 -5.66
C GLN A 160 4.29 -17.95 -4.17
N ASP A 161 3.54 -17.29 -3.29
CA ASP A 161 3.81 -17.25 -1.86
C ASP A 161 2.98 -18.27 -1.06
N VAL A 162 2.21 -19.17 -1.70
CA VAL A 162 1.35 -20.18 -1.03
C VAL A 162 2.08 -20.92 0.09
N ALA A 163 3.32 -21.36 -0.13
CA ALA A 163 4.07 -22.11 0.87
C ALA A 163 4.46 -21.25 2.09
N VAL A 164 4.81 -19.98 1.85
CA VAL A 164 5.16 -19.01 2.90
C VAL A 164 3.92 -18.60 3.68
N ASP A 165 2.83 -18.31 2.98
CA ASP A 165 1.55 -17.92 3.58
C ASP A 165 0.97 -19.04 4.45
N MET A 166 1.07 -20.30 4.00
CA MET A 166 0.64 -21.45 4.80
C MET A 166 1.43 -21.57 6.10
N GLN A 167 2.74 -21.29 6.11
CA GLN A 167 3.54 -21.26 7.33
C GLN A 167 3.11 -20.18 8.31
N LYS A 168 2.61 -19.04 7.80
CA LYS A 168 2.02 -17.96 8.58
C LYS A 168 0.54 -18.22 8.95
N GLY A 169 -0.01 -19.39 8.60
CA GLY A 169 -1.41 -19.75 8.85
C GLY A 169 -2.42 -19.04 7.94
N ARG A 170 -1.99 -18.46 6.83
CA ARG A 170 -2.81 -17.74 5.86
C ARG A 170 -3.04 -18.55 4.60
N ILE A 171 -4.23 -18.45 4.02
CA ILE A 171 -4.55 -18.95 2.67
C ILE A 171 -5.39 -17.89 1.97
N TYR A 172 -4.80 -17.23 0.96
CA TYR A 172 -5.49 -16.22 0.16
C TYR A 172 -6.36 -16.85 -0.93
N LEU A 173 -5.97 -18.00 -1.44
CA LEU A 173 -6.74 -18.70 -2.47
C LEU A 173 -8.00 -19.30 -1.86
N PRO A 174 -9.22 -18.95 -2.34
CA PRO A 174 -10.47 -19.53 -1.89
C PRO A 174 -10.64 -20.99 -2.29
#